data_37165065de548b86c4281bacd43c91e4
#
_entry.id   37165065de548b86c4281bacd43c91e4
#
_cell.length_a   1.000
_cell.length_b   1.000
_cell.length_c   1.000
_cell.angle_alpha   90.00
_cell.angle_beta   90.00
_cell.angle_gamma   90.00
#
_symmetry.space_group_name_H-M   'P 1'
#
loop_
_entity.id
_entity.type
_entity.pdbx_description
1 polymer ?
#
loop_
_entity_poly.entity_id
_entity_poly.type
_entity_poly.pdbx_seq_one_letter_code
_entity_poly.pdbx_strand_id
1 'polypeptide(L)' 'MAKLTELEKQKAITCVGYIEGKFRCDRYKLELAYDKLGRYDEEYDKALEHAKEMEEFYSNLVEKLKEVL' A
#
# COMPACT_ATOMS: atom_id res chain seq x y z
N MET A 1 17.26 -23.94 5.70
CA MET A 1 16.20 -23.08 5.15
C MET A 1 16.56 -22.69 3.73
N ALA A 2 15.62 -22.86 2.81
CA ALA A 2 15.85 -22.48 1.41
C ALA A 2 15.80 -20.96 1.27
N LYS A 3 16.79 -20.42 0.57
CA LYS A 3 16.77 -19.00 0.23
C LYS A 3 15.92 -18.77 -1.01
N LEU A 4 15.31 -17.61 -1.10
CA LEU A 4 14.59 -17.24 -2.30
C LEU A 4 15.55 -17.08 -3.47
N THR A 5 15.13 -17.56 -4.63
CA THR A 5 15.88 -17.33 -5.87
C THR A 5 15.72 -15.88 -6.30
N GLU A 6 16.57 -15.42 -7.21
CA GLU A 6 16.49 -14.09 -7.78
C GLU A 6 15.11 -13.83 -8.42
N LEU A 7 14.61 -14.83 -9.16
CA LEU A 7 13.31 -14.72 -9.81
C LEU A 7 12.18 -14.63 -8.79
N GLU A 8 12.25 -15.42 -7.72
CA GLU A 8 11.24 -15.37 -6.66
C GLU A 8 11.21 -14.02 -5.97
N LYS A 9 12.38 -13.45 -5.69
CA LYS A 9 12.48 -12.10 -5.09
C LYS A 9 11.89 -11.04 -6.01
N GLN A 10 12.21 -11.09 -7.30
CA GLN A 10 11.68 -10.16 -8.29
C GLN A 10 10.15 -10.22 -8.35
N LYS A 11 9.61 -11.43 -8.37
CA LYS A 11 8.15 -11.62 -8.38
C LYS A 11 7.50 -11.14 -7.10
N ALA A 12 8.13 -11.39 -5.95
CA ALA A 12 7.63 -10.92 -4.67
C ALA A 12 7.58 -9.38 -4.63
N ILE A 13 8.63 -8.72 -5.08
CA ILE A 13 8.68 -7.25 -5.14
C ILE A 13 7.58 -6.72 -6.06
N THR A 14 7.39 -7.34 -7.21
CA THR A 14 6.36 -6.93 -8.17
C THR A 14 4.96 -7.07 -7.56
N CYS A 15 4.68 -8.19 -6.90
CA CYS A 15 3.37 -8.43 -6.27
C CYS A 15 3.11 -7.45 -5.13
N VAL A 16 4.08 -7.25 -4.25
CA VAL A 16 3.93 -6.33 -3.13
C VAL A 16 3.79 -4.89 -3.63
N GLY A 17 4.57 -4.51 -4.64
CA GLY A 17 4.46 -3.20 -5.27
C GLY A 17 3.10 -2.96 -5.90
N TYR A 18 2.50 -3.98 -6.47
CA TYR A 18 1.14 -3.91 -7.02
C TYR A 18 0.12 -3.64 -5.92
N ILE A 19 0.24 -4.34 -4.79
CA ILE A 19 -0.65 -4.14 -3.64
C ILE A 19 -0.49 -2.73 -3.07
N GLU A 20 0.75 -2.26 -2.93
CA GLU A 20 1.04 -0.88 -2.52
C GLU A 20 0.34 0.13 -3.43
N GLY A 21 0.48 -0.06 -4.74
CA GLY A 21 -0.13 0.81 -5.73
C GLY A 21 -1.65 0.84 -5.62
N LYS A 22 -2.26 -0.31 -5.34
CA LYS A 22 -3.71 -0.41 -5.13
C LYS A 22 -4.15 0.43 -3.93
N PHE A 23 -3.46 0.33 -2.80
CA PHE A 23 -3.79 1.12 -1.62
C PHE A 23 -3.54 2.61 -1.84
N ARG A 24 -2.52 2.95 -2.60
CA ARG A 24 -2.26 4.35 -2.98
C ARG A 24 -3.43 4.92 -3.80
N CYS A 25 -3.93 4.16 -4.76
CA CYS A 25 -5.08 4.57 -5.56
C CYS A 25 -6.33 4.70 -4.69
N ASP A 26 -6.56 3.74 -3.80
CA ASP A 26 -7.71 3.77 -2.88
C ASP A 26 -7.64 5.00 -1.97
N ARG A 27 -6.45 5.30 -1.43
CA ARG A 27 -6.24 6.50 -0.61
C ARG A 27 -6.57 7.76 -1.38
N TYR A 28 -6.08 7.87 -2.60
CA TYR A 28 -6.33 9.04 -3.45
C TYR A 28 -7.81 9.23 -3.72
N LYS A 29 -8.51 8.16 -4.07
CA LYS A 29 -9.95 8.20 -4.32
C LYS A 29 -10.73 8.58 -3.07
N LEU A 30 -10.35 8.04 -1.92
CA LEU A 30 -10.98 8.37 -0.66
C LEU A 30 -10.76 9.83 -0.27
N GLU A 31 -9.55 10.36 -0.48
CA GLU A 31 -9.25 11.75 -0.23
C GLU A 31 -10.13 12.67 -1.07
N LEU A 32 -10.27 12.37 -2.35
CA LEU A 32 -11.11 13.16 -3.26
C LEU A 32 -12.58 13.10 -2.85
N ALA A 33 -13.08 11.90 -2.53
CA ALA A 33 -14.47 11.72 -2.13
C ALA A 33 -14.77 12.42 -0.81
N TYR A 34 -13.87 12.32 0.15
CA TYR A 34 -14.01 12.95 1.46
C TYR A 34 -14.00 14.47 1.31
N ASP A 35 -13.09 15.00 0.48
CA ASP A 35 -13.02 16.42 0.22
C ASP A 35 -14.31 16.96 -0.40
N LYS A 36 -14.88 16.22 -1.35
CA LYS A 36 -16.15 16.59 -2.00
C LYS A 36 -17.33 16.56 -1.04
N LEU A 37 -17.27 15.69 -0.03
CA LEU A 37 -18.32 15.60 0.98
C LEU A 37 -18.44 16.90 1.79
N GLY A 38 -17.32 17.60 1.99
CA GLY A 38 -17.30 18.91 2.64
C GLY A 38 -17.64 18.91 4.12
N ARG A 39 -17.63 17.75 4.77
CA ARG A 39 -17.91 17.61 6.20
C ARG A 39 -17.18 16.39 6.75
N TYR A 40 -17.02 16.35 8.06
CA TYR A 40 -16.41 15.21 8.73
C TYR A 40 -17.32 13.99 8.62
N ASP A 41 -16.72 12.85 8.28
CA ASP A 41 -17.43 11.57 8.25
C ASP A 41 -16.51 10.50 8.81
N GLU A 42 -16.95 9.85 9.88
CA GLU A 42 -16.15 8.87 10.59
C GLU A 42 -15.78 7.66 9.74
N GLU A 43 -16.70 7.20 8.91
CA GLU A 43 -16.43 6.05 8.04
C GLU A 43 -15.37 6.37 7.00
N TYR A 44 -15.47 7.54 6.37
CA TYR A 44 -14.44 7.99 5.43
C TYR A 44 -13.10 8.19 6.12
N ASP A 45 -13.12 8.76 7.30
CA ASP A 45 -11.90 9.01 8.06
C ASP A 45 -11.17 7.71 8.40
N LYS A 46 -11.90 6.71 8.88
CA LYS A 46 -11.35 5.39 9.20
C LYS A 46 -10.85 4.66 7.96
N ALA A 47 -11.61 4.72 6.87
CA ALA A 47 -11.21 4.08 5.62
C ALA A 47 -9.94 4.71 5.05
N LEU A 48 -9.84 6.04 5.12
CA LEU A 48 -8.67 6.76 4.66
C LEU A 48 -7.44 6.44 5.52
N GLU A 49 -7.62 6.41 6.82
CA GLU A 49 -6.53 6.05 7.74
C GLU A 49 -6.03 4.64 7.47
N HIS A 50 -6.95 3.69 7.28
CA HIS A 50 -6.60 2.32 6.95
C HIS A 50 -5.80 2.24 5.64
N ALA A 51 -6.26 2.95 4.60
CA ALA A 51 -5.57 2.97 3.32
C ALA A 51 -4.16 3.54 3.44
N LYS A 52 -3.98 4.61 4.23
CA LYS A 52 -2.67 5.19 4.49
C LYS A 52 -1.74 4.22 5.22
N GLU A 53 -2.25 3.53 6.23
CA GLU A 53 -1.47 2.54 6.99
C GLU A 53 -1.02 1.38 6.10
N MET A 54 -1.92 0.89 5.26
CA MET A 54 -1.60 -0.22 4.35
C MET A 54 -0.60 0.20 3.28
N GLU A 55 -0.76 1.40 2.73
CA GLU A 55 0.19 1.93 1.77
C GLU A 55 1.60 2.01 2.36
N GLU A 56 1.71 2.56 3.56
CA GLU A 56 2.99 2.68 4.26
C GLU A 56 3.58 1.31 4.58
N PHE A 57 2.77 0.39 5.07
CA PHE A 57 3.20 -0.97 5.39
C PHE A 57 3.82 -1.66 4.17
N TYR A 58 3.11 -1.63 3.04
CA TYR A 58 3.59 -2.30 1.83
C TYR A 58 4.75 -1.57 1.18
N SER A 59 4.80 -0.25 1.30
CA SER A 59 5.95 0.53 0.83
C SER A 59 7.22 0.13 1.59
N ASN A 60 7.12 0.01 2.90
CA ASN A 60 8.24 -0.43 3.74
C ASN A 60 8.63 -1.87 3.44
N LEU A 61 7.67 -2.73 3.16
CA LEU A 61 7.94 -4.12 2.82
C LEU A 61 8.69 -4.24 1.50
N VAL A 62 8.32 -3.44 0.50
CA VAL A 62 9.03 -3.38 -0.78
C VAL A 62 10.50 -2.98 -0.56
N GLU A 63 10.73 -1.97 0.27
CA GLU A 63 12.10 -1.53 0.57
C GLU A 63 12.90 -2.63 1.26
N LYS A 64 12.30 -3.35 2.20
CA LYS A 64 12.95 -4.47 2.87
C LYS A 64 13.29 -5.60 1.91
N LEU A 65 12.39 -5.90 0.98
CA LEU A 65 12.64 -6.93 -0.04
C LEU A 65 13.80 -6.54 -0.94
N LYS A 66 13.89 -5.27 -1.31
CA LYS A 66 15.00 -4.75 -2.12
C LYS A 66 16.34 -4.87 -1.38
N GLU A 67 16.34 -4.61 -0.07
CA GLU A 67 17.56 -4.71 0.74
C GLU A 67 18.09 -6.15 0.83
N VAL A 68 17.22 -7.14 0.77
CA VAL A 68 17.58 -8.55 0.84
C VAL A 68 18.18 -9.03 -0.49
N LEU A 69 17.95 -8.33 -1.56
CA LEU A 69 18.56 -8.62 -2.85
C LEU A 69 20.03 -8.23 -2.85
#